data_26d23e047878f8c225cf9e30df8dd885
#
_entry.id   26d23e047878f8c225cf9e30df8dd885
#
_cell.length_a   1.000
_cell.length_b   1.000
_cell.length_c   1.000
_cell.angle_alpha   90.00
_cell.angle_beta   90.00
_cell.angle_gamma   90.00
#
_symmetry.space_group_name_H-M   'P 1'
#
loop_
_entity.id
_entity.type
_entity.pdbx_description
1 polymer ?
#
loop_
_entity_poly.entity_id
_entity_poly.type
_entity_poly.pdbx_seq_one_letter_code
_entity_poly.pdbx_strand_id
1 'polypeptide(L)'
;VKSQIKRCIACHQVKVLGDFNRHPTSVDGRQGQCRACESEAAPRRRHGMTRMEKAQAALAQGGCLTCGTNDPGPKGWVVDHDHLCCGPVKSCARCRRGILCGRCNTALGMAQDDPELLRRLADYLDRHRRLTADHSTDR
;
A
#
# COMPACT_ATOMS: atom_id res chain seq x y z
N VAL A 1 19.91 -16.25 -32.90
CA VAL A 1 20.15 -15.52 -31.63
C VAL A 1 18.85 -14.84 -31.29
N LYS A 2 18.19 -15.24 -30.15
CA LYS A 2 16.96 -14.56 -29.70
C LYS A 2 17.33 -13.13 -29.32
N SER A 3 16.56 -12.15 -29.79
CA SER A 3 16.76 -10.75 -29.45
C SER A 3 16.72 -10.56 -27.96
N GLN A 4 17.76 -9.95 -27.39
CA GLN A 4 17.85 -9.64 -25.95
C GLN A 4 17.05 -8.39 -25.57
N ILE A 5 16.38 -7.76 -26.53
CA ILE A 5 15.61 -6.53 -26.39
C ILE A 5 14.17 -6.71 -26.85
N LYS A 6 13.26 -5.90 -26.27
CA LYS A 6 11.82 -5.90 -26.56
C LYS A 6 11.27 -4.49 -26.41
N ARG A 7 10.30 -4.13 -27.24
CA ARG A 7 9.57 -2.87 -27.11
C ARG A 7 8.43 -3.02 -26.09
N CYS A 8 8.40 -2.14 -25.10
CA CYS A 8 7.31 -2.07 -24.14
C CYS A 8 6.04 -1.54 -24.83
N ILE A 9 4.90 -2.24 -24.67
CA ILE A 9 3.63 -1.82 -25.27
C ILE A 9 2.99 -0.61 -24.60
N ALA A 10 3.45 -0.24 -23.37
CA ALA A 10 2.90 0.90 -22.63
C ALA A 10 3.71 2.18 -22.83
N CYS A 11 5.05 2.14 -22.63
CA CYS A 11 5.90 3.33 -22.80
C CYS A 11 6.59 3.40 -24.17
N HIS A 12 6.41 2.40 -25.02
CA HIS A 12 6.99 2.28 -26.37
C HIS A 12 8.54 2.31 -26.44
N GLN A 13 9.22 2.28 -25.30
CA GLN A 13 10.67 2.22 -25.23
C GLN A 13 11.17 0.79 -25.51
N VAL A 14 12.32 0.68 -26.21
CA VAL A 14 13.04 -0.57 -26.37
C VAL A 14 13.90 -0.80 -25.14
N LYS A 15 13.77 -1.96 -24.51
CA LYS A 15 14.44 -2.33 -23.27
C LYS A 15 14.96 -3.76 -23.34
N VAL A 16 15.91 -4.10 -22.49
CA VAL A 16 16.41 -5.47 -22.36
C VAL A 16 15.31 -6.40 -21.83
N LEU A 17 15.30 -7.67 -22.24
CA LEU A 17 14.30 -8.66 -21.77
C LEU A 17 14.27 -8.80 -20.26
N GLY A 18 15.38 -8.53 -19.57
CA GLY A 18 15.47 -8.47 -18.12
C GLY A 18 14.53 -7.45 -17.47
N ASP A 19 14.11 -6.39 -18.17
CA ASP A 19 13.19 -5.37 -17.67
C ASP A 19 11.71 -5.76 -17.72
N PHE A 20 11.41 -6.96 -18.19
CA PHE A 20 10.05 -7.49 -18.30
C PHE A 20 9.86 -8.68 -17.37
N ASN A 21 8.69 -8.78 -16.74
CA ASN A 21 8.32 -9.95 -15.96
C ASN A 21 8.20 -11.20 -16.83
N ARG A 22 8.42 -12.38 -16.23
CA ARG A 22 8.20 -13.65 -16.93
C ARG A 22 6.73 -13.85 -17.27
N HIS A 23 6.47 -14.46 -18.42
CA HIS A 23 5.12 -14.83 -18.86
C HIS A 23 5.18 -16.18 -19.59
N PRO A 24 4.62 -17.26 -19.03
CA PRO A 24 4.88 -18.62 -19.52
C PRO A 24 4.33 -18.90 -20.92
N THR A 25 3.27 -18.19 -21.33
CA THR A 25 2.60 -18.41 -22.62
C THR A 25 2.99 -17.43 -23.72
N SER A 26 3.86 -16.44 -23.43
CA SER A 26 4.32 -15.54 -24.48
C SER A 26 5.50 -16.13 -25.27
N VAL A 27 5.59 -15.81 -26.57
CA VAL A 27 6.62 -16.36 -27.51
C VAL A 27 8.03 -16.11 -27.00
N ASP A 28 8.29 -14.97 -26.38
CA ASP A 28 9.59 -14.58 -25.82
C ASP A 28 9.72 -14.86 -24.32
N GLY A 29 8.72 -15.48 -23.70
CA GLY A 29 8.67 -15.77 -22.26
C GLY A 29 8.52 -14.55 -21.36
N ARG A 30 8.13 -13.38 -21.90
CA ARG A 30 8.07 -12.11 -21.20
C ARG A 30 6.74 -11.39 -21.39
N GLN A 31 6.32 -10.62 -20.38
CA GLN A 31 5.14 -9.74 -20.50
C GLN A 31 5.34 -8.65 -21.54
N GLY A 32 4.24 -8.10 -22.08
CA GLY A 32 4.27 -7.00 -23.05
C GLY A 32 4.68 -5.67 -22.46
N GLN A 33 4.38 -5.45 -21.16
CA GLN A 33 4.76 -4.24 -20.43
C GLN A 33 6.05 -4.46 -19.63
N CYS A 34 6.92 -3.45 -19.59
CA CYS A 34 8.10 -3.49 -18.72
C CYS A 34 7.69 -3.35 -17.24
N ARG A 35 8.56 -3.79 -16.32
CA ARG A 35 8.30 -3.78 -14.87
C ARG A 35 7.96 -2.38 -14.33
N ALA A 36 8.57 -1.33 -14.85
CA ALA A 36 8.26 0.04 -14.46
C ALA A 36 6.81 0.41 -14.82
N CYS A 37 6.37 0.15 -16.05
CA CYS A 37 4.98 0.41 -16.47
C CYS A 37 3.99 -0.47 -15.71
N GLU A 38 4.33 -1.73 -15.48
CA GLU A 38 3.49 -2.65 -14.69
C GLU A 38 3.35 -2.18 -13.25
N SER A 39 4.45 -1.76 -12.63
CA SER A 39 4.45 -1.21 -11.26
C SER A 39 3.60 0.05 -11.12
N GLU A 40 3.54 0.88 -12.17
CA GLU A 40 2.69 2.08 -12.18
C GLU A 40 1.21 1.73 -12.43
N ALA A 41 0.94 0.78 -13.32
CA ALA A 41 -0.43 0.39 -13.68
C ALA A 41 -1.11 -0.50 -12.62
N ALA A 42 -0.36 -1.32 -11.88
CA ALA A 42 -0.91 -2.28 -10.92
C ALA A 42 -1.77 -1.64 -9.81
N PRO A 43 -1.36 -0.52 -9.18
CA PRO A 43 -2.20 0.16 -8.18
C PRO A 43 -3.53 0.64 -8.77
N ARG A 44 -3.52 1.15 -10.00
CA ARG A 44 -4.74 1.58 -10.68
C ARG A 44 -5.71 0.43 -10.93
N ARG A 45 -5.24 -0.74 -11.35
CA ARG A 45 -6.08 -1.94 -11.53
C ARG A 45 -6.68 -2.46 -10.22
N ARG A 46 -5.92 -2.34 -9.11
CA ARG A 46 -6.37 -2.84 -7.80
C ARG A 46 -7.29 -1.86 -7.09
N HIS A 47 -6.93 -0.59 -7.09
CA HIS A 47 -7.58 0.42 -6.27
C HIS A 47 -8.10 1.61 -7.07
N GLY A 48 -8.06 1.59 -8.42
CA GLY A 48 -8.47 2.69 -9.29
C GLY A 48 -7.63 3.96 -9.14
N MET A 49 -6.45 3.89 -8.52
CA MET A 49 -5.56 5.02 -8.27
C MET A 49 -4.12 4.64 -8.58
N THR A 50 -3.40 5.51 -9.28
CA THR A 50 -1.95 5.43 -9.47
C THR A 50 -1.20 5.79 -8.17
N ARG A 51 0.11 5.58 -8.16
CA ARG A 51 0.95 6.02 -7.02
C ARG A 51 0.88 7.53 -6.82
N MET A 52 0.89 8.30 -7.91
CA MET A 52 0.81 9.76 -7.86
C MET A 52 -0.53 10.23 -7.31
N GLU A 53 -1.64 9.69 -7.80
CA GLU A 53 -2.99 10.01 -7.31
C GLU A 53 -3.14 9.69 -5.81
N LYS A 54 -2.54 8.60 -5.32
CA LYS A 54 -2.50 8.29 -3.88
C LYS A 54 -1.71 9.33 -3.07
N ALA A 55 -0.57 9.78 -3.59
CA ALA A 55 0.23 10.82 -2.94
C ALA A 55 -0.51 12.15 -2.89
N GLN A 56 -1.18 12.53 -3.98
CA GLN A 56 -2.01 13.75 -4.03
C GLN A 56 -3.20 13.65 -3.06
N ALA A 57 -3.88 12.50 -3.01
CA ALA A 57 -4.97 12.27 -2.07
C ALA A 57 -4.50 12.31 -0.61
N ALA A 58 -3.33 11.74 -0.30
CA ALA A 58 -2.73 11.83 1.03
C ALA A 58 -2.44 13.27 1.42
N LEU A 59 -1.87 14.06 0.49
CA LEU A 59 -1.61 15.49 0.73
C LEU A 59 -2.91 16.26 0.98
N ALA A 60 -3.92 16.02 0.15
CA ALA A 60 -5.22 16.70 0.25
C ALA A 60 -5.97 16.40 1.57
N GLN A 61 -5.77 15.21 2.15
CA GLN A 61 -6.36 14.83 3.44
C GLN A 61 -5.48 15.19 4.66
N GLY A 62 -4.32 15.82 4.46
CA GLY A 62 -3.41 16.23 5.54
C GLY A 62 -2.45 15.14 6.02
N GLY A 63 -2.07 14.20 5.15
CA GLY A 63 -1.18 13.09 5.47
C GLY A 63 -1.93 11.77 5.68
N CYS A 64 -1.36 10.87 6.47
CA CYS A 64 -2.02 9.62 6.86
C CYS A 64 -3.29 9.90 7.67
N LEU A 65 -4.43 9.40 7.23
CA LEU A 65 -5.72 9.69 7.88
C LEU A 65 -5.81 9.23 9.34
N THR A 66 -4.95 8.30 9.75
CA THR A 66 -4.92 7.79 11.13
C THR A 66 -3.91 8.52 12.02
N CYS A 67 -2.65 8.66 11.59
CA CYS A 67 -1.58 9.22 12.42
C CYS A 67 -1.09 10.60 11.99
N GLY A 68 -1.63 11.19 10.92
CA GLY A 68 -1.28 12.52 10.43
C GLY A 68 0.11 12.62 9.77
N THR A 69 0.92 11.55 9.73
CA THR A 69 2.26 11.63 9.14
C THR A 69 2.21 11.93 7.65
N ASN A 70 3.16 12.75 7.17
CA ASN A 70 3.39 12.97 5.75
C ASN A 70 4.41 12.00 5.15
N ASP A 71 5.00 11.11 5.95
CA ASP A 71 5.88 10.04 5.50
C ASP A 71 5.11 8.73 5.34
N PRO A 72 4.93 8.24 4.09
CA PRO A 72 4.25 6.97 3.84
C PRO A 72 5.05 5.74 4.27
N GLY A 73 6.36 5.90 4.50
CA GLY A 73 7.30 4.80 4.70
C GLY A 73 7.66 4.05 3.40
N PRO A 74 8.44 2.97 3.50
CA PRO A 74 9.04 2.28 2.33
C PRO A 74 8.00 1.63 1.39
N LYS A 75 6.82 1.31 1.88
CA LYS A 75 5.73 0.74 1.07
C LYS A 75 4.94 1.81 0.29
N GLY A 76 5.19 3.10 0.55
CA GLY A 76 4.42 4.21 0.00
C GLY A 76 3.02 4.31 0.58
N TRP A 77 2.21 5.21 0.00
CA TRP A 77 0.82 5.43 0.38
C TRP A 77 -0.06 4.23 0.02
N VAL A 78 -0.91 3.81 0.94
CA VAL A 78 -1.82 2.67 0.80
C VAL A 78 -3.27 3.16 0.77
N VAL A 79 -4.07 2.63 -0.16
CA VAL A 79 -5.52 2.81 -0.14
C VAL A 79 -6.10 1.84 0.87
N ASP A 80 -6.58 2.37 1.97
CA ASP A 80 -7.32 1.59 2.95
C ASP A 80 -8.76 1.39 2.51
N HIS A 81 -9.31 0.20 2.71
CA HIS A 81 -10.65 -0.15 2.26
C HIS A 81 -11.25 -1.30 3.07
N ASP A 82 -12.56 -1.39 3.06
CA ASP A 82 -13.30 -2.48 3.68
C ASP A 82 -13.14 -3.77 2.89
N HIS A 83 -12.50 -4.76 3.51
CA HIS A 83 -12.23 -6.08 2.92
C HIS A 83 -13.51 -6.92 2.72
N LEU A 84 -14.58 -6.64 3.44
CA LEU A 84 -15.86 -7.34 3.28
C LEU A 84 -16.55 -6.96 1.96
N CYS A 85 -16.26 -5.76 1.41
CA CYS A 85 -16.87 -5.29 0.18
C CYS A 85 -16.23 -5.90 -1.07
N CYS A 86 -14.91 -5.82 -1.22
CA CYS A 86 -14.17 -6.18 -2.45
C CYS A 86 -13.05 -7.20 -2.20
N GLY A 87 -12.95 -7.75 -1.00
CA GLY A 87 -11.85 -8.61 -0.58
C GLY A 87 -10.52 -7.85 -0.36
N PRO A 88 -9.42 -8.56 -0.01
CA PRO A 88 -8.19 -7.92 0.47
C PRO A 88 -7.32 -7.32 -0.64
N VAL A 89 -7.59 -7.59 -1.91
CA VAL A 89 -6.70 -7.24 -3.04
C VAL A 89 -7.19 -6.05 -3.85
N LYS A 90 -8.51 -5.82 -3.90
CA LYS A 90 -9.14 -4.80 -4.73
C LYS A 90 -10.03 -3.90 -3.90
N SER A 91 -10.24 -2.66 -4.32
CA SER A 91 -11.20 -1.75 -3.73
C SER A 91 -12.02 -1.02 -4.80
N CYS A 92 -13.28 -0.79 -4.51
CA CYS A 92 -14.13 0.13 -5.28
C CYS A 92 -14.22 1.49 -4.56
N ALA A 93 -14.80 2.48 -5.23
CA ALA A 93 -14.92 3.82 -4.66
C ALA A 93 -15.72 3.84 -3.34
N ARG A 94 -16.71 2.97 -3.19
CA ARG A 94 -17.57 2.90 -2.00
C ARG A 94 -16.89 2.33 -0.77
N CYS A 95 -15.95 1.37 -0.94
CA CYS A 95 -15.32 0.71 0.18
C CYS A 95 -14.01 1.36 0.62
N ARG A 96 -13.51 2.37 -0.10
CA ARG A 96 -12.30 3.09 0.30
C ARG A 96 -12.58 3.93 1.55
N ARG A 97 -11.78 3.74 2.57
CA ARG A 97 -11.86 4.49 3.83
C ARG A 97 -10.94 5.71 3.83
N GLY A 98 -9.79 5.62 3.14
CA GLY A 98 -8.84 6.73 3.03
C GLY A 98 -7.45 6.28 2.57
N ILE A 99 -6.49 7.19 2.66
CA ILE A 99 -5.08 6.91 2.37
C ILE A 99 -4.30 6.84 3.68
N LEU A 100 -3.60 5.75 3.89
CA LEU A 100 -2.80 5.50 5.09
C LEU A 100 -1.32 5.34 4.75
N CYS A 101 -0.46 5.62 5.72
CA CYS A 101 0.92 5.16 5.67
C CYS A 101 1.00 3.64 5.86
N GLY A 102 2.11 3.03 5.41
CA GLY A 102 2.28 1.58 5.48
C GLY A 102 2.17 1.00 6.89
N ARG A 103 2.59 1.75 7.93
CA ARG A 103 2.50 1.31 9.35
C ARG A 103 1.05 1.21 9.81
N CYS A 104 0.26 2.27 9.61
CA CYS A 104 -1.14 2.31 10.04
C CYS A 104 -1.98 1.25 9.33
N ASN A 105 -1.82 1.11 8.01
CA ASN A 105 -2.51 0.07 7.26
C ASN A 105 -2.13 -1.35 7.73
N THR A 106 -0.86 -1.58 8.05
CA THR A 106 -0.42 -2.88 8.59
C THR A 106 -1.02 -3.13 9.97
N ALA A 107 -1.07 -2.12 10.84
CA ALA A 107 -1.65 -2.24 12.19
C ALA A 107 -3.16 -2.61 12.13
N LEU A 108 -3.93 -1.96 11.24
CA LEU A 108 -5.34 -2.31 11.02
C LEU A 108 -5.50 -3.75 10.54
N GLY A 109 -4.68 -4.16 9.55
CA GLY A 109 -4.72 -5.53 9.03
C GLY A 109 -4.35 -6.59 10.08
N MET A 110 -3.37 -6.31 10.96
CA MET A 110 -3.02 -7.21 12.08
C MET A 110 -4.13 -7.30 13.13
N ALA A 111 -4.86 -6.22 13.34
CA ALA A 111 -6.05 -6.21 14.19
C ALA A 111 -7.31 -6.73 13.47
N GLN A 112 -7.19 -7.23 12.22
CA GLN A 112 -8.30 -7.75 11.39
C GLN A 112 -9.44 -6.74 11.22
N ASP A 113 -9.11 -5.45 11.18
CA ASP A 113 -10.08 -4.34 11.14
C ASP A 113 -11.09 -4.36 12.30
N ASP A 114 -10.78 -5.07 13.42
CA ASP A 114 -11.63 -5.13 14.62
C ASP A 114 -11.40 -3.90 15.51
N PRO A 115 -12.37 -2.97 15.57
CA PRO A 115 -12.23 -1.76 16.37
C PRO A 115 -12.21 -2.04 17.88
N GLU A 116 -12.82 -3.14 18.32
CA GLU A 116 -12.83 -3.53 19.74
C GLU A 116 -11.45 -4.06 20.18
N LEU A 117 -10.80 -4.87 19.33
CA LEU A 117 -9.43 -5.29 19.58
C LEU A 117 -8.48 -4.08 19.63
N LEU A 118 -8.65 -3.11 18.71
CA LEU A 118 -7.83 -1.89 18.72
C LEU A 118 -8.00 -1.07 20.00
N ARG A 119 -9.22 -0.94 20.53
CA ARG A 119 -9.48 -0.29 21.83
C ARG A 119 -8.80 -1.04 22.98
N ARG A 120 -8.94 -2.36 23.04
CA ARG A 120 -8.26 -3.18 24.06
C ARG A 120 -6.75 -3.07 24.03
N LEU A 121 -6.15 -2.97 22.83
CA LEU A 121 -4.71 -2.74 22.69
C LEU A 121 -4.31 -1.35 23.21
N ALA A 122 -5.09 -0.32 22.94
CA ALA A 122 -4.87 1.02 23.48
C ALA A 122 -4.97 1.02 25.01
N ASP A 123 -6.02 0.44 25.59
CA ASP A 123 -6.21 0.32 27.05
C ASP A 123 -5.08 -0.46 27.71
N TYR A 124 -4.55 -1.49 27.08
CA TYR A 124 -3.39 -2.24 27.56
C TYR A 124 -2.17 -1.34 27.70
N LEU A 125 -1.87 -0.53 26.68
CA LEU A 125 -0.74 0.40 26.69
C LEU A 125 -0.92 1.51 27.75
N ASP A 126 -2.13 2.05 27.90
CA ASP A 126 -2.43 3.11 28.85
C ASP A 126 -2.33 2.63 30.31
N ARG A 127 -2.75 1.42 30.59
CA ARG A 127 -2.55 0.81 31.92
C ARG A 127 -1.07 0.72 32.29
N HIS A 128 -0.24 0.27 31.36
CA HIS A 128 1.20 0.16 31.60
C HIS A 128 1.86 1.52 31.79
N ARG A 129 1.50 2.53 31.00
CA ARG A 129 2.02 3.90 31.13
C ARG A 129 1.70 4.53 32.49
N ARG A 130 0.51 4.31 33.03
CA ARG A 130 0.12 4.78 34.36
C ARG A 130 0.98 4.13 35.46
N LEU A 131 1.19 2.83 35.39
CA LEU A 131 2.02 2.10 36.34
C LEU A 131 3.48 2.58 36.35
N THR A 132 4.04 2.94 35.19
CA THR A 132 5.41 3.44 35.07
C THR A 132 5.56 4.90 35.47
N ALA A 133 4.53 5.73 35.33
CA ALA A 133 4.52 7.12 35.75
C ALA A 133 4.57 7.23 37.27
N ASP A 134 3.83 6.38 37.99
CA ASP A 134 3.81 6.35 39.46
C ASP A 134 5.18 5.95 40.05
N HIS A 135 5.99 5.14 39.35
CA HIS A 135 7.34 4.77 39.81
C HIS A 135 8.38 5.87 39.60
N SER A 136 8.13 6.88 38.78
CA SER A 136 9.10 7.97 38.51
C SER A 136 8.96 9.14 39.50
N THR A 137 7.91 9.19 40.32
CA THR A 137 7.70 10.22 41.37
C THR A 137 8.30 9.83 42.71
N ASP A 138 8.81 8.62 42.87
CA ASP A 138 9.35 8.07 44.12
C ASP A 138 10.90 8.05 44.18
N ARG A 139 11.58 8.91 43.36
CA ARG A 139 13.05 9.09 43.41
C ARG A 139 13.44 10.52 43.73
#